data_9d5a751090d4495cfbc8cacc548d5062
#
_entry.id   9d5a751090d4495cfbc8cacc548d5062
#
_cell.length_a   1.000
_cell.length_b   1.000
_cell.length_c   1.000
_cell.angle_alpha   90.00
_cell.angle_beta   90.00
_cell.angle_gamma   90.00
#
_symmetry.space_group_name_H-M   'P 1'
#
loop_
_entity.id
_entity.type
_entity.pdbx_description
1 polymer ?
#
loop_
_entity_poly.entity_id
_entity_poly.type
_entity_poly.pdbx_seq_one_letter_code
_entity_poly.pdbx_strand_id
1 'polypeptide(L)'
;VVSGNVSFYNGTNKKNIDPTPVIGGVGLIQESKNKINHLLKKEENIILQVGKTFGHLYQSVFFKEVYSITEGPPPEINLSNEKNNGITVLNLINNKLISSAHDISSGGLILALAEMCMSSGLGLKIEKPSKLSNLMEYYFGEDQGRYLLEIEPKNYQKVVKNLNENNIFNEKIATVQKDKLEIIGELKLNIDDLYKINNTW
;
A
#
# COMPACT_ATOMS: atom_id res chain seq x y z
N VAL A 1 -12.56 -22.84 -3.57
CA VAL A 1 -13.65 -22.10 -4.23
C VAL A 1 -14.97 -22.72 -3.80
N VAL A 2 -15.83 -21.90 -3.19
CA VAL A 2 -17.13 -22.37 -2.67
C VAL A 2 -18.29 -22.01 -3.60
N SER A 3 -18.12 -21.03 -4.46
CA SER A 3 -19.09 -20.58 -5.46
C SER A 3 -18.40 -19.86 -6.60
N GLY A 4 -18.97 -19.92 -7.78
CA GLY A 4 -18.50 -19.20 -8.93
C GLY A 4 -19.61 -19.02 -9.97
N ASN A 5 -19.57 -17.92 -10.71
CA ASN A 5 -20.42 -17.67 -11.85
C ASN A 5 -19.56 -17.48 -13.10
N VAL A 6 -19.91 -18.15 -14.17
CA VAL A 6 -19.28 -18.00 -15.48
C VAL A 6 -20.34 -17.66 -16.50
N SER A 7 -20.16 -16.59 -17.26
CA SER A 7 -21.03 -16.17 -18.33
C SER A 7 -20.34 -16.35 -19.68
N PHE A 8 -20.94 -17.06 -20.60
CA PHE A 8 -20.42 -17.23 -21.97
C PHE A 8 -20.66 -16.01 -22.87
N TYR A 9 -21.58 -15.13 -22.46
CA TYR A 9 -21.89 -13.92 -23.20
C TYR A 9 -21.56 -12.69 -22.37
N ASN A 10 -20.46 -11.99 -22.75
CA ASN A 10 -19.96 -10.80 -22.08
C ASN A 10 -19.89 -9.65 -23.09
N GLY A 11 -21.03 -9.01 -23.31
CA GLY A 11 -21.09 -7.90 -24.25
C GLY A 11 -22.17 -6.88 -23.86
N THR A 12 -21.92 -5.63 -24.18
CA THR A 12 -22.87 -4.52 -24.02
C THR A 12 -22.83 -3.65 -25.26
N ASN A 13 -24.00 -3.31 -25.81
CA ASN A 13 -24.12 -2.45 -27.00
C ASN A 13 -23.25 -2.90 -28.18
N LYS A 14 -23.22 -4.18 -28.48
CA LYS A 14 -22.43 -4.82 -29.56
C LYS A 14 -20.89 -4.72 -29.36
N LYS A 15 -20.44 -4.41 -28.18
CA LYS A 15 -18.99 -4.46 -27.81
C LYS A 15 -18.76 -5.53 -26.77
N ASN A 16 -17.67 -6.27 -26.87
CA ASN A 16 -17.24 -7.16 -25.81
C ASN A 16 -16.79 -6.33 -24.61
N ILE A 17 -17.08 -6.82 -23.40
CA ILE A 17 -16.48 -6.28 -22.17
C ILE A 17 -15.13 -6.94 -21.92
N ASP A 18 -14.27 -6.26 -21.19
CA ASP A 18 -12.98 -6.80 -20.83
C ASP A 18 -13.13 -8.06 -19.96
N PRO A 19 -12.26 -9.07 -20.12
CA PRO A 19 -12.32 -10.31 -19.36
C PRO A 19 -11.81 -10.08 -17.92
N THR A 20 -12.66 -9.49 -17.09
CA THR A 20 -12.30 -9.08 -15.71
C THR A 20 -12.91 -10.05 -14.70
N PRO A 21 -12.12 -10.94 -14.07
CA PRO A 21 -12.59 -11.77 -12.98
C PRO A 21 -12.78 -10.93 -11.71
N VAL A 22 -13.89 -11.14 -11.02
CA VAL A 22 -14.16 -10.58 -9.70
C VAL A 22 -14.06 -11.70 -8.67
N ILE A 23 -13.16 -11.57 -7.72
CA ILE A 23 -12.89 -12.59 -6.70
C ILE A 23 -13.22 -12.05 -5.33
N GLY A 24 -14.14 -12.69 -4.62
CA GLY A 24 -14.46 -12.43 -3.24
C GLY A 24 -13.75 -13.45 -2.32
N GLY A 25 -13.06 -12.97 -1.29
CA GLY A 25 -12.44 -13.80 -0.27
C GLY A 25 -13.12 -13.63 1.09
N VAL A 26 -13.37 -14.74 1.78
CA VAL A 26 -13.89 -14.75 3.15
C VAL A 26 -12.90 -15.46 4.07
N GLY A 27 -12.49 -14.79 5.15
CA GLY A 27 -11.59 -15.34 6.16
C GLY A 27 -12.15 -15.23 7.56
N LEU A 28 -11.67 -16.07 8.46
CA LEU A 28 -12.02 -16.03 9.88
C LEU A 28 -10.88 -15.40 10.68
N ILE A 29 -11.22 -14.39 11.48
CA ILE A 29 -10.31 -13.82 12.48
C ILE A 29 -10.61 -14.54 13.82
N GLN A 30 -9.67 -15.33 14.31
CA GLN A 30 -9.86 -16.11 15.54
C GLN A 30 -10.09 -15.22 16.77
N GLU A 31 -9.37 -14.10 16.84
CA GLU A 31 -9.41 -13.16 17.96
C GLU A 31 -9.65 -11.73 17.44
N SER A 32 -10.85 -11.23 17.55
CA SER A 32 -11.23 -9.88 17.09
C SER A 32 -10.37 -8.75 17.67
N LYS A 33 -9.83 -8.95 18.90
CA LYS A 33 -8.91 -8.01 19.55
C LYS A 33 -7.55 -7.85 18.86
N ASN A 34 -7.18 -8.77 17.96
CA ASN A 34 -5.95 -8.69 17.17
C ASN A 34 -6.16 -7.97 15.83
N LYS A 35 -7.39 -7.55 15.53
CA LYS A 35 -7.69 -6.76 14.35
C LYS A 35 -6.96 -5.42 14.40
N ILE A 36 -6.23 -5.09 13.34
CA ILE A 36 -5.70 -3.75 13.09
C ILE A 36 -6.35 -3.18 11.82
N ASN A 37 -6.15 -1.92 11.57
CA ASN A 37 -6.62 -1.21 10.37
C ASN A 37 -5.49 -0.33 9.82
N HIS A 38 -5.76 0.42 8.75
CA HIS A 38 -4.79 1.31 8.10
C HIS A 38 -4.69 2.71 8.75
N LEU A 39 -5.47 3.01 9.78
CA LEU A 39 -5.44 4.32 10.45
C LEU A 39 -4.13 4.51 11.21
N LEU A 40 -3.44 5.62 10.99
CA LEU A 40 -2.29 6.03 11.81
C LEU A 40 -2.74 6.23 13.25
N LYS A 41 -1.90 5.88 14.21
CA LYS A 41 -2.26 5.86 15.64
C LYS A 41 -1.61 6.96 16.45
N LYS A 42 -0.35 7.31 16.16
CA LYS A 42 0.39 8.20 17.05
C LYS A 42 1.53 8.91 16.32
N GLU A 43 1.71 10.21 16.64
CA GLU A 43 2.91 10.96 16.24
C GLU A 43 4.19 10.25 16.70
N GLU A 44 5.27 10.47 15.98
CA GLU A 44 6.58 9.86 16.16
C GLU A 44 6.65 8.35 15.81
N ASN A 45 5.52 7.68 15.52
CA ASN A 45 5.57 6.33 15.00
C ASN A 45 6.23 6.28 13.63
N ILE A 46 6.88 5.16 13.35
CA ILE A 46 7.67 4.93 12.13
C ILE A 46 6.79 4.21 11.11
N ILE A 47 6.86 4.65 9.86
CA ILE A 47 6.28 3.91 8.73
C ILE A 47 7.40 3.14 8.03
N LEU A 48 7.21 1.82 8.00
CA LEU A 48 8.08 0.88 7.32
C LEU A 48 7.37 0.31 6.10
N GLN A 49 8.03 0.37 4.93
CA GLN A 49 7.59 -0.39 3.76
C GLN A 49 8.13 -1.81 3.85
N VAL A 50 7.28 -2.79 3.57
CA VAL A 50 7.61 -4.20 3.35
C VAL A 50 7.37 -4.53 1.89
N GLY A 51 8.29 -5.30 1.28
CA GLY A 51 8.25 -5.61 -0.14
C GLY A 51 8.93 -4.55 -1.01
N LYS A 52 9.63 -5.00 -2.05
CA LYS A 52 10.48 -4.16 -2.89
C LYS A 52 9.66 -3.41 -3.94
N THR A 53 9.98 -2.14 -4.16
CA THR A 53 9.47 -1.35 -5.28
C THR A 53 10.36 -1.57 -6.51
N PHE A 54 9.76 -1.96 -7.63
CA PHE A 54 10.41 -2.08 -8.94
C PHE A 54 10.00 -0.93 -9.89
N GLY A 55 8.93 -0.21 -9.54
CA GLY A 55 8.49 0.99 -10.25
C GLY A 55 7.61 0.70 -11.47
N HIS A 56 6.79 -0.34 -11.42
CA HIS A 56 5.91 -0.69 -12.53
C HIS A 56 4.78 0.33 -12.70
N LEU A 57 4.76 1.03 -13.85
CA LEU A 57 3.78 2.08 -14.15
C LEU A 57 2.74 1.70 -15.21
N TYR A 58 2.97 0.65 -16.02
CA TYR A 58 1.99 0.21 -17.00
C TYR A 58 0.72 -0.32 -16.33
N GLN A 59 -0.45 0.00 -16.92
CA GLN A 59 -1.77 -0.31 -16.39
C GLN A 59 -2.05 0.27 -14.99
N SER A 60 -1.20 1.19 -14.51
CA SER A 60 -1.39 1.89 -13.24
C SER A 60 -2.42 3.01 -13.35
N VAL A 61 -3.01 3.38 -12.22
CA VAL A 61 -3.86 4.58 -12.12
C VAL A 61 -3.11 5.82 -12.59
N PHE A 62 -1.82 5.94 -12.27
CA PHE A 62 -1.02 7.09 -12.69
C PHE A 62 -0.91 7.21 -14.22
N PHE A 63 -0.57 6.14 -14.93
CA PHE A 63 -0.49 6.18 -16.40
C PHE A 63 -1.85 6.42 -17.04
N LYS A 64 -2.90 5.83 -16.50
CA LYS A 64 -4.25 6.00 -17.01
C LYS A 64 -4.74 7.45 -16.85
N GLU A 65 -4.64 8.00 -15.65
CA GLU A 65 -5.24 9.31 -15.32
C GLU A 65 -4.38 10.50 -15.78
N VAL A 66 -3.03 10.37 -15.75
CA VAL A 66 -2.14 11.48 -16.12
C VAL A 66 -1.77 11.47 -17.61
N TYR A 67 -1.56 10.29 -18.17
CA TYR A 67 -1.08 10.15 -19.56
C TYR A 67 -2.09 9.52 -20.50
N SER A 68 -3.25 9.08 -20.03
CA SER A 68 -4.26 8.36 -20.82
C SER A 68 -3.72 7.08 -21.47
N ILE A 69 -2.73 6.43 -20.83
CA ILE A 69 -2.14 5.17 -21.26
C ILE A 69 -2.78 4.03 -20.47
N THR A 70 -3.49 3.14 -21.19
CA THR A 70 -4.16 1.97 -20.61
C THR A 70 -3.56 0.65 -21.08
N GLU A 71 -2.56 0.69 -21.95
CA GLU A 71 -1.90 -0.48 -22.53
C GLU A 71 -0.56 -0.76 -21.86
N GLY A 72 -0.06 -1.96 -22.06
CA GLY A 72 1.24 -2.40 -21.54
C GLY A 72 1.13 -3.69 -20.73
N PRO A 73 2.26 -4.30 -20.34
CA PRO A 73 2.26 -5.53 -19.55
C PRO A 73 1.76 -5.25 -18.11
N PRO A 74 1.13 -6.24 -17.45
CA PRO A 74 0.88 -6.16 -16.02
C PRO A 74 2.17 -6.24 -15.20
N PRO A 75 2.17 -5.87 -13.92
CA PRO A 75 3.32 -6.06 -13.05
C PRO A 75 3.68 -7.54 -12.92
N GLU A 76 4.97 -7.82 -12.78
CA GLU A 76 5.46 -9.18 -12.56
C GLU A 76 5.02 -9.67 -11.17
N ILE A 77 4.49 -10.90 -11.12
CA ILE A 77 4.01 -11.53 -9.89
C ILE A 77 4.99 -12.58 -9.41
N ASN A 78 5.46 -12.44 -8.17
CA ASN A 78 6.23 -13.46 -7.47
C ASN A 78 5.42 -14.04 -6.30
N LEU A 79 4.75 -15.17 -6.54
CA LEU A 79 3.85 -15.80 -5.56
C LEU A 79 4.56 -16.20 -4.25
N SER A 80 5.84 -16.52 -4.30
CA SER A 80 6.61 -16.84 -3.09
C SER A 80 6.82 -15.61 -2.23
N ASN A 81 7.21 -14.49 -2.81
CA ASN A 81 7.36 -13.22 -2.10
C ASN A 81 6.02 -12.73 -1.55
N GLU A 82 4.96 -12.79 -2.37
CA GLU A 82 3.60 -12.44 -1.98
C GLU A 82 3.17 -13.18 -0.71
N LYS A 83 3.30 -14.50 -0.72
CA LYS A 83 2.98 -15.36 0.42
C LYS A 83 3.85 -15.07 1.64
N ASN A 84 5.17 -14.94 1.45
CA ASN A 84 6.10 -14.73 2.56
C ASN A 84 5.88 -13.37 3.23
N ASN A 85 5.71 -12.31 2.44
CA ASN A 85 5.43 -10.98 2.94
C ASN A 85 4.11 -10.98 3.74
N GLY A 86 3.03 -11.51 3.17
CA GLY A 86 1.72 -11.57 3.82
C GLY A 86 1.72 -12.37 5.13
N ILE A 87 2.35 -13.55 5.15
CA ILE A 87 2.46 -14.38 6.37
C ILE A 87 3.28 -13.65 7.44
N THR A 88 4.38 -13.00 7.07
CA THR A 88 5.22 -12.29 8.05
C THR A 88 4.50 -11.08 8.60
N VAL A 89 3.80 -10.30 7.78
CA VAL A 89 2.96 -9.19 8.26
C VAL A 89 1.88 -9.70 9.22
N LEU A 90 1.20 -10.78 8.89
CA LEU A 90 0.21 -11.40 9.79
C LEU A 90 0.82 -11.83 11.14
N ASN A 91 2.03 -12.38 11.13
CA ASN A 91 2.74 -12.75 12.36
C ASN A 91 3.11 -11.50 13.19
N LEU A 92 3.51 -10.40 12.58
CA LEU A 92 3.77 -9.13 13.27
C LEU A 92 2.49 -8.58 13.93
N ILE A 93 1.35 -8.68 13.26
CA ILE A 93 0.02 -8.31 13.79
C ILE A 93 -0.31 -9.16 15.02
N ASN A 94 -0.24 -10.47 14.88
CA ASN A 94 -0.59 -11.42 15.96
C ASN A 94 0.32 -11.24 17.19
N ASN A 95 1.58 -10.87 17.00
CA ASN A 95 2.52 -10.56 18.07
C ASN A 95 2.42 -9.12 18.60
N LYS A 96 1.46 -8.31 18.12
CA LYS A 96 1.23 -6.91 18.52
C LYS A 96 2.47 -6.02 18.38
N LEU A 97 3.25 -6.25 17.35
CA LEU A 97 4.49 -5.51 17.10
C LEU A 97 4.27 -4.28 16.21
N ILE A 98 3.13 -4.20 15.53
CA ILE A 98 2.74 -3.10 14.66
C ILE A 98 1.38 -2.53 15.07
N SER A 99 1.18 -1.24 14.84
CA SER A 99 -0.01 -0.49 15.27
C SER A 99 -1.07 -0.38 14.18
N SER A 100 -0.65 -0.28 12.92
CA SER A 100 -1.52 -0.30 11.75
C SER A 100 -0.81 -0.92 10.56
N ALA A 101 -1.57 -1.33 9.55
CA ALA A 101 -1.05 -1.83 8.29
C ALA A 101 -1.97 -1.46 7.13
N HIS A 102 -1.36 -1.20 5.96
CA HIS A 102 -2.04 -0.96 4.69
C HIS A 102 -1.30 -1.70 3.57
N ASP A 103 -2.02 -2.21 2.60
CA ASP A 103 -1.41 -2.71 1.36
C ASP A 103 -1.06 -1.53 0.43
N ILE A 104 -0.05 -1.72 -0.41
CA ILE A 104 0.25 -0.79 -1.49
C ILE A 104 -0.30 -1.40 -2.77
N SER A 105 -1.37 -0.82 -3.28
CA SER A 105 -2.09 -1.29 -4.47
C SER A 105 -2.29 -0.17 -5.50
N SER A 106 -3.52 0.10 -5.91
CA SER A 106 -3.83 1.13 -6.92
C SER A 106 -3.33 2.51 -6.50
N GLY A 107 -2.66 3.21 -7.41
CA GLY A 107 -2.05 4.52 -7.18
C GLY A 107 -0.68 4.48 -6.48
N GLY A 108 -0.19 3.28 -6.13
CA GLY A 108 1.14 3.06 -5.58
C GLY A 108 1.35 3.57 -4.16
N LEU A 109 2.61 3.76 -3.81
CA LEU A 109 3.04 4.13 -2.46
C LEU A 109 2.42 5.43 -1.97
N ILE A 110 2.38 6.45 -2.82
CA ILE A 110 1.95 7.80 -2.38
C ILE A 110 0.46 7.85 -2.06
N LEU A 111 -0.39 7.11 -2.84
CA LEU A 111 -1.81 7.02 -2.54
C LEU A 111 -2.06 6.27 -1.24
N ALA A 112 -1.42 5.13 -1.02
CA ALA A 112 -1.56 4.38 0.23
C ALA A 112 -1.17 5.23 1.46
N LEU A 113 -0.08 6.01 1.38
CA LEU A 113 0.32 6.96 2.43
C LEU A 113 -0.71 8.08 2.63
N ALA A 114 -1.25 8.63 1.54
CA ALA A 114 -2.28 9.65 1.61
C ALA A 114 -3.59 9.13 2.22
N GLU A 115 -4.00 7.91 1.89
CA GLU A 115 -5.17 7.24 2.47
C GLU A 115 -5.03 7.01 3.97
N MET A 116 -3.85 6.55 4.42
CA MET A 116 -3.56 6.45 5.86
C MET A 116 -3.68 7.80 6.56
N CYS A 117 -3.17 8.87 5.95
CA CYS A 117 -3.27 10.23 6.49
C CYS A 117 -4.71 10.72 6.53
N MET A 118 -5.42 10.69 5.41
CA MET A 118 -6.81 11.20 5.32
C MET A 118 -7.75 10.45 6.27
N SER A 119 -7.58 9.14 6.39
CA SER A 119 -8.44 8.31 7.24
C SER A 119 -8.19 8.51 8.73
N SER A 120 -7.00 8.97 9.13
CA SER A 120 -6.64 9.15 10.54
C SER A 120 -6.63 10.61 11.01
N GLY A 121 -6.53 11.57 10.09
CA GLY A 121 -6.28 12.98 10.41
C GLY A 121 -4.84 13.28 10.87
N LEU A 122 -3.95 12.28 10.82
CA LEU A 122 -2.52 12.43 11.10
C LEU A 122 -1.73 12.51 9.82
N GLY A 123 -0.65 13.27 9.83
CA GLY A 123 0.23 13.45 8.69
C GLY A 123 1.44 12.53 8.69
N LEU A 124 2.22 12.61 7.62
CA LEU A 124 3.47 11.87 7.44
C LEU A 124 4.58 12.78 6.96
N LYS A 125 5.75 12.63 7.55
CA LYS A 125 7.01 13.19 7.06
C LYS A 125 7.77 12.08 6.35
N ILE A 126 7.76 12.14 5.01
CA ILE A 126 8.32 11.11 4.12
C ILE A 126 9.78 11.45 3.83
N GLU A 127 10.67 10.49 4.08
CA GLU A 127 12.08 10.58 3.74
C GLU A 127 12.26 10.30 2.24
N LYS A 128 13.03 11.15 1.56
CA LYS A 128 13.32 10.93 0.13
C LYS A 128 14.33 9.79 0.02
N PRO A 129 14.06 8.76 -0.80
CA PRO A 129 15.00 7.68 -0.99
C PRO A 129 16.32 8.19 -1.57
N SER A 130 17.45 7.74 -1.00
CA SER A 130 18.79 8.24 -1.34
C SER A 130 19.32 7.76 -2.70
N LYS A 131 18.69 6.75 -3.31
CA LYS A 131 19.16 6.09 -4.55
C LYS A 131 18.01 5.82 -5.50
N LEU A 132 17.40 6.86 -6.06
CA LEU A 132 16.36 6.68 -7.07
C LEU A 132 16.74 7.33 -8.39
N SER A 133 16.54 6.55 -9.46
CA SER A 133 16.61 7.04 -10.84
C SER A 133 15.33 7.77 -11.27
N ASN A 134 14.16 7.39 -10.70
CA ASN A 134 12.87 7.93 -11.09
C ASN A 134 11.91 8.00 -9.90
N LEU A 135 11.53 9.21 -9.49
CA LEU A 135 10.60 9.45 -8.38
C LEU A 135 9.17 8.99 -8.71
N MET A 136 8.75 9.08 -9.99
CA MET A 136 7.40 8.66 -10.39
C MET A 136 7.24 7.15 -10.26
N GLU A 137 8.24 6.39 -10.68
CA GLU A 137 8.26 4.93 -10.51
C GLU A 137 8.20 4.51 -9.05
N TYR A 138 8.88 5.23 -8.18
CA TYR A 138 8.89 4.94 -6.75
C TYR A 138 7.53 5.23 -6.08
N TYR A 139 6.98 6.41 -6.33
CA TYR A 139 5.78 6.85 -5.65
C TYR A 139 4.50 6.27 -6.26
N PHE A 140 4.45 6.08 -7.57
CA PHE A 140 3.25 5.68 -8.29
C PHE A 140 3.30 4.27 -8.88
N GLY A 141 4.43 3.57 -8.76
CA GLY A 141 4.55 2.19 -9.20
C GLY A 141 3.58 1.27 -8.45
N GLU A 142 2.89 0.39 -9.19
CA GLU A 142 1.89 -0.54 -8.67
C GLU A 142 2.41 -1.98 -8.62
N ASP A 143 3.61 -2.16 -8.08
CA ASP A 143 4.21 -3.48 -7.87
C ASP A 143 3.43 -4.28 -6.80
N GLN A 144 3.46 -5.58 -6.91
CA GLN A 144 2.71 -6.52 -6.06
C GLN A 144 3.40 -6.82 -4.72
N GLY A 145 2.64 -7.33 -3.74
CA GLY A 145 3.14 -7.88 -2.48
C GLY A 145 3.80 -6.88 -1.54
N ARG A 146 3.37 -5.62 -1.54
CA ARG A 146 3.92 -4.56 -0.71
C ARG A 146 2.94 -4.12 0.38
N TYR A 147 3.49 -3.76 1.54
CA TYR A 147 2.71 -3.28 2.69
C TYR A 147 3.38 -2.09 3.36
N LEU A 148 2.57 -1.23 3.98
CA LEU A 148 2.96 -0.18 4.90
C LEU A 148 2.64 -0.61 6.32
N LEU A 149 3.60 -0.51 7.22
CA LEU A 149 3.45 -0.87 8.62
C LEU A 149 3.76 0.34 9.50
N GLU A 150 2.82 0.70 10.38
CA GLU A 150 3.09 1.67 11.43
C GLU A 150 3.64 0.97 12.67
N ILE A 151 4.77 1.46 13.18
CA ILE A 151 5.52 0.81 14.24
C ILE A 151 5.87 1.82 15.33
N GLU A 152 5.58 1.51 16.58
CA GLU A 152 6.10 2.30 17.70
C GLU A 152 7.64 2.22 17.75
N PRO A 153 8.35 3.33 18.03
CA PRO A 153 9.82 3.34 18.06
C PRO A 153 10.44 2.23 18.90
N LYS A 154 9.83 1.87 20.02
CA LYS A 154 10.32 0.79 20.91
C LYS A 154 10.31 -0.60 20.27
N ASN A 155 9.44 -0.84 19.26
CA ASN A 155 9.29 -2.12 18.56
C ASN A 155 10.12 -2.19 17.26
N TYR A 156 10.63 -1.06 16.77
CA TYR A 156 11.23 -0.93 15.44
C TYR A 156 12.35 -1.96 15.21
N GLN A 157 13.33 -2.04 16.11
CA GLN A 157 14.45 -2.97 15.97
C GLN A 157 14.00 -4.44 15.95
N LYS A 158 12.97 -4.78 16.73
CA LYS A 158 12.43 -6.15 16.78
C LYS A 158 11.71 -6.51 15.47
N VAL A 159 10.97 -5.55 14.89
CA VAL A 159 10.29 -5.73 13.61
C VAL A 159 11.31 -5.90 12.48
N VAL A 160 12.28 -5.00 12.37
CA VAL A 160 13.33 -5.05 11.34
C VAL A 160 14.13 -6.35 11.42
N LYS A 161 14.50 -6.77 12.63
CA LYS A 161 15.18 -8.05 12.85
C LYS A 161 14.34 -9.23 12.34
N ASN A 162 13.05 -9.28 12.67
CA ASN A 162 12.14 -10.34 12.22
C ASN A 162 12.01 -10.38 10.69
N LEU A 163 11.86 -9.24 10.04
CA LEU A 163 11.80 -9.15 8.58
C LEU A 163 13.09 -9.61 7.91
N ASN A 164 14.25 -9.20 8.44
CA ASN A 164 15.55 -9.60 7.91
C ASN A 164 15.84 -11.11 8.08
N GLU A 165 15.46 -11.71 9.22
CA GLU A 165 15.56 -13.16 9.46
C GLU A 165 14.71 -13.96 8.49
N ASN A 166 13.61 -13.40 7.98
CA ASN A 166 12.77 -14.01 6.95
C ASN A 166 13.15 -13.59 5.52
N ASN A 167 14.29 -12.90 5.32
CA ASN A 167 14.76 -12.38 4.04
C ASN A 167 13.74 -11.46 3.32
N ILE A 168 12.98 -10.69 4.08
CA ILE A 168 11.97 -9.77 3.55
C ILE A 168 12.55 -8.38 3.44
N PHE A 169 12.45 -7.80 2.24
CA PHE A 169 12.84 -6.41 2.02
C PHE A 169 12.00 -5.47 2.89
N ASN A 170 12.68 -4.56 3.58
CA ASN A 170 12.04 -3.54 4.39
C ASN A 170 12.83 -2.23 4.37
N GLU A 171 12.14 -1.12 4.41
CA GLU A 171 12.71 0.22 4.38
C GLU A 171 11.88 1.18 5.23
N LYS A 172 12.54 1.95 6.10
CA LYS A 172 11.89 3.08 6.78
C LYS A 172 11.67 4.19 5.76
N ILE A 173 10.42 4.61 5.59
CA ILE A 173 10.06 5.61 4.56
C ILE A 173 9.47 6.89 5.13
N ALA A 174 8.88 6.86 6.32
CA ALA A 174 8.28 8.03 6.91
C ALA A 174 8.21 7.97 8.44
N THR A 175 7.91 9.12 9.04
CA THR A 175 7.56 9.26 10.45
C THR A 175 6.20 9.97 10.55
N VAL A 176 5.33 9.51 11.44
CA VAL A 176 4.02 10.11 11.67
C VAL A 176 4.18 11.48 12.32
N GLN A 177 3.46 12.48 11.79
CA GLN A 177 3.38 13.84 12.32
C GLN A 177 1.93 14.32 12.38
N LYS A 178 1.68 15.60 12.74
CA LYS A 178 0.33 16.10 12.99
C LYS A 178 -0.60 16.09 11.77
N ASP A 179 -0.46 17.07 10.89
CA ASP A 179 -1.54 17.49 9.98
C ASP A 179 -1.09 17.66 8.53
N LYS A 180 0.11 17.18 8.17
CA LYS A 180 0.67 17.38 6.83
C LYS A 180 1.24 16.10 6.25
N LEU A 181 0.96 15.87 4.98
CA LEU A 181 1.71 14.94 4.16
C LEU A 181 2.89 15.72 3.54
N GLU A 182 4.10 15.40 3.96
CA GLU A 182 5.32 16.11 3.53
C GLU A 182 6.32 15.13 2.94
N ILE A 183 6.73 15.36 1.70
CA ILE A 183 7.92 14.75 1.10
C ILE A 183 9.04 15.76 1.26
N ILE A 184 10.05 15.42 2.05
CA ILE A 184 11.12 16.35 2.44
C ILE A 184 11.80 16.97 1.20
N GLY A 185 11.73 18.29 1.10
CA GLY A 185 12.34 19.06 0.02
C GLY A 185 11.57 19.08 -1.31
N GLU A 186 10.40 18.41 -1.41
CA GLU A 186 9.62 18.32 -2.65
C GLU A 186 8.20 18.86 -2.51
N LEU A 187 7.44 18.36 -1.56
CA LEU A 187 6.00 18.61 -1.47
C LEU A 187 5.54 18.69 -0.02
N LYS A 188 4.55 19.57 0.22
CA LYS A 188 3.88 19.67 1.53
C LYS A 188 2.41 20.00 1.33
N LEU A 189 1.54 19.09 1.76
CA LEU A 189 0.09 19.19 1.62
C LEU A 189 -0.57 19.10 2.99
N ASN A 190 -1.66 19.87 3.18
CA ASN A 190 -2.51 19.71 4.36
C ASN A 190 -3.44 18.51 4.16
N ILE A 191 -3.67 17.74 5.21
CA ILE A 191 -4.55 16.57 5.17
C ILE A 191 -6.00 16.98 4.88
N ASP A 192 -6.47 18.08 5.45
CA ASP A 192 -7.83 18.60 5.20
C ASP A 192 -8.07 18.94 3.73
N ASP A 193 -7.07 19.46 3.02
CA ASP A 193 -7.18 19.77 1.61
C ASP A 193 -7.20 18.50 0.76
N LEU A 194 -6.37 17.50 1.09
CA LEU A 194 -6.42 16.17 0.46
C LEU A 194 -7.78 15.50 0.66
N TYR A 195 -8.31 15.54 1.88
CA TYR A 195 -9.62 14.97 2.22
C TYR A 195 -10.75 15.63 1.42
N LYS A 196 -10.74 16.97 1.30
CA LYS A 196 -11.74 17.69 0.50
C LYS A 196 -11.69 17.27 -0.97
N ILE A 197 -10.50 17.22 -1.57
CA ILE A 197 -10.33 16.80 -2.97
C ILE A 197 -10.84 15.38 -3.16
N ASN A 198 -10.48 14.46 -2.28
CA ASN A 198 -10.87 13.05 -2.37
C ASN A 198 -12.40 12.84 -2.27
N ASN A 199 -13.14 13.75 -1.59
CA ASN A 199 -14.59 13.64 -1.41
C ASN A 199 -15.41 14.49 -2.40
N THR A 200 -14.79 15.10 -3.40
CA THR A 200 -15.48 15.93 -4.42
C THR A 200 -15.81 15.15 -5.70
N TRP A 201 -15.62 13.86 -5.73
CA TRP A 201 -15.93 12.98 -6.87
C TRP A 201 -17.34 12.44 -6.82
#